data_f70a9b18b9bcfcfb30a6ecf981fa535d
#
_entry.id   f70a9b18b9bcfcfb30a6ecf981fa535d
#
_cell.length_a   1.000
_cell.length_b   1.000
_cell.length_c   1.000
_cell.angle_alpha   90.00
_cell.angle_beta   90.00
_cell.angle_gamma   90.00
#
_symmetry.space_group_name_H-M   'P 1'
#
loop_
_entity.id
_entity.type
_entity.pdbx_description
1 polymer ?
#
loop_
_entity_poly.entity_id
_entity_poly.type
_entity_poly.pdbx_seq_one_letter_code
_entity_poly.pdbx_strand_id
1 'polypeptide(L)'
;MSGALSGSQAEQYQETGQVGPVPILSAEGVAYYRSKIEAAEAALGGPLSRVPGQFRAKTHLLYTWMDELVRHPGILDAIESLIGPDILLYHLTCWIKEPGDGSFVSWHQDGTYFNLTPAEHVTAWXAXSDATPESGCMRMLPGSHRXGQQXHEQGPTVGNLLSNGQQVXXDIDESKAIDIVVPRGSVSFHHTHIIHSSGPNKSNDRRIGIGISYIPTRVQFVGEGRVPAALVRGRDEYGXFDPEERPKADLDEAARAFHATACEHFFASHGSKRTESSPA
;
A
#
# COMPACT_ATOMS: atom_id res chain seq x y z
N MET A 1 -1.01 23.06 6.66
CA MET A 1 -2.01 22.46 7.55
C MET A 1 -1.41 21.21 8.18
N SER A 2 -1.66 20.99 9.49
CA SER A 2 -1.19 19.78 10.15
C SER A 2 -1.95 18.57 9.59
N GLY A 3 -1.23 17.51 9.30
CA GLY A 3 -1.83 16.24 8.89
C GLY A 3 -2.23 15.35 10.04
N ALA A 4 -2.02 15.80 11.29
CA ALA A 4 -2.35 15.00 12.47
C ALA A 4 -3.85 14.71 12.52
N LEU A 5 -4.20 13.48 12.88
CA LEU A 5 -5.60 13.10 13.05
C LEU A 5 -6.16 13.72 14.34
N SER A 6 -7.44 14.09 14.32
CA SER A 6 -8.13 14.51 15.54
C SER A 6 -8.32 13.31 16.48
N GLY A 7 -8.65 13.60 17.73
CA GLY A 7 -9.00 12.52 18.67
C GLY A 7 -10.14 11.65 18.17
N SER A 8 -11.18 12.26 17.61
CA SER A 8 -12.32 11.49 17.07
C SER A 8 -11.93 10.64 15.88
N GLN A 9 -11.01 11.11 15.03
CA GLN A 9 -10.49 10.31 13.91
C GLN A 9 -9.67 9.12 14.42
N ALA A 10 -8.84 9.32 15.43
CA ALA A 10 -8.07 8.22 16.02
C ALA A 10 -9.01 7.19 16.65
N GLU A 11 -10.07 7.64 17.34
CA GLU A 11 -11.10 6.76 17.89
C GLU A 11 -11.82 5.98 16.79
N GLN A 12 -12.18 6.65 15.68
CA GLN A 12 -12.79 5.97 14.54
C GLN A 12 -11.90 4.83 14.04
N TYR A 13 -10.61 5.09 13.91
CA TYR A 13 -9.66 4.06 13.47
C TYR A 13 -9.65 2.87 14.44
N GLN A 14 -9.62 3.14 15.74
CA GLN A 14 -9.64 2.06 16.75
C GLN A 14 -10.92 1.25 16.68
N GLU A 15 -12.06 1.90 16.48
CA GLU A 15 -13.36 1.22 16.46
C GLU A 15 -13.62 0.46 15.16
N THR A 16 -13.31 1.08 14.02
CA THR A 16 -13.72 0.54 12.73
C THR A 16 -12.57 -0.11 11.94
N GLY A 17 -11.31 0.20 12.27
CA GLY A 17 -10.15 -0.27 11.55
C GLY A 17 -9.78 0.61 10.36
N GLN A 18 -10.46 1.74 10.17
CA GLN A 18 -10.14 2.64 9.07
C GLN A 18 -10.52 4.08 9.43
N VAL A 19 -9.85 5.03 8.76
CA VAL A 19 -10.17 6.46 8.93
C VAL A 19 -9.76 7.20 7.65
N GLY A 20 -10.47 8.27 7.36
CA GLY A 20 -10.26 9.12 6.21
C GLY A 20 -11.55 9.30 5.42
N PRO A 21 -11.49 9.98 4.26
CA PRO A 21 -10.27 10.51 3.61
C PRO A 21 -9.73 11.76 4.31
N VAL A 22 -8.39 11.88 4.29
CA VAL A 22 -7.69 13.06 4.83
C VAL A 22 -7.02 13.79 3.64
N PRO A 23 -7.38 15.04 3.36
CA PRO A 23 -6.74 15.78 2.26
C PRO A 23 -5.27 16.06 2.56
N ILE A 24 -4.39 15.72 1.62
CA ILE A 24 -2.94 15.86 1.77
C ILE A 24 -2.33 16.70 0.65
N LEU A 25 -2.75 16.46 -0.60
CA LEU A 25 -2.17 17.12 -1.76
C LEU A 25 -3.15 18.12 -2.37
N SER A 26 -2.64 19.23 -2.84
CA SER A 26 -3.40 20.18 -3.67
C SER A 26 -3.64 19.58 -5.06
N ALA A 27 -4.50 20.25 -5.85
CA ALA A 27 -4.71 19.84 -7.25
C ALA A 27 -3.41 19.83 -8.05
N GLU A 28 -2.53 20.81 -7.80
CA GLU A 28 -1.20 20.87 -8.44
C GLU A 28 -0.33 19.71 -8.00
N GLY A 29 -0.36 19.35 -6.73
CA GLY A 29 0.37 18.19 -6.20
C GLY A 29 -0.08 16.89 -6.84
N VAL A 30 -1.39 16.70 -6.99
CA VAL A 30 -1.95 15.53 -7.67
C VAL A 30 -1.45 15.45 -9.12
N ALA A 31 -1.55 16.58 -9.85
CA ALA A 31 -1.10 16.64 -11.24
C ALA A 31 0.40 16.33 -11.35
N TYR A 32 1.20 16.85 -10.41
CA TYR A 32 2.64 16.60 -10.37
C TYR A 32 2.93 15.11 -10.22
N TYR A 33 2.36 14.46 -9.21
CA TYR A 33 2.68 13.04 -8.97
C TYR A 33 2.11 12.14 -10.06
N ARG A 34 0.93 12.44 -10.58
CA ARG A 34 0.39 11.68 -11.71
C ARG A 34 1.31 11.78 -12.93
N SER A 35 1.80 12.98 -13.24
CA SER A 35 2.72 13.15 -14.38
C SER A 35 4.04 12.40 -14.18
N LYS A 36 4.52 12.32 -12.93
CA LYS A 36 5.74 11.56 -12.62
C LYS A 36 5.52 10.05 -12.81
N ILE A 37 4.36 9.53 -12.38
CA ILE A 37 4.02 8.12 -12.61
C ILE A 37 3.98 7.82 -14.10
N GLU A 38 3.30 8.68 -14.88
CA GLU A 38 3.17 8.48 -16.32
C GLU A 38 4.50 8.60 -17.04
N ALA A 39 5.39 9.50 -16.60
CA ALA A 39 6.75 9.60 -17.13
C ALA A 39 7.58 8.34 -16.81
N ALA A 40 7.43 7.80 -15.60
CA ALA A 40 8.09 6.56 -15.21
C ALA A 40 7.62 5.39 -16.09
N GLU A 41 6.32 5.32 -16.34
CA GLU A 41 5.75 4.29 -17.23
C GLU A 41 6.29 4.41 -18.65
N ALA A 42 6.40 5.63 -19.17
CA ALA A 42 6.98 5.85 -20.51
C ALA A 42 8.43 5.37 -20.56
N ALA A 43 9.20 5.63 -19.50
CA ALA A 43 10.60 5.19 -19.42
C ALA A 43 10.73 3.66 -19.32
N LEU A 44 9.76 3.00 -18.68
CA LEU A 44 9.74 1.54 -18.53
C LEU A 44 9.17 0.83 -19.78
N GLY A 45 8.54 1.56 -20.68
CA GLY A 45 7.97 1.02 -21.91
C GLY A 45 6.53 0.53 -21.77
N GLY A 46 5.85 0.84 -20.68
CA GLY A 46 4.45 0.45 -20.50
C GLY A 46 3.89 0.83 -19.13
N PRO A 47 2.57 0.72 -18.98
CA PRO A 47 1.95 1.10 -17.71
C PRO A 47 2.36 0.16 -16.57
N LEU A 48 2.46 0.72 -15.37
CA LEU A 48 2.84 -0.06 -14.17
C LEU A 48 1.90 -1.24 -13.92
N SER A 49 0.66 -1.14 -14.39
CA SER A 49 -0.31 -2.24 -14.31
C SER A 49 0.06 -3.45 -15.16
N ARG A 50 0.98 -3.29 -16.12
CA ARG A 50 1.35 -4.34 -17.09
C ARG A 50 2.84 -4.67 -17.15
N VAL A 51 3.72 -3.85 -16.56
CA VAL A 51 5.15 -4.15 -16.48
C VAL A 51 5.38 -5.19 -15.36
N PRO A 52 6.56 -5.84 -15.32
CA PRO A 52 6.83 -6.81 -14.24
C PRO A 52 6.55 -6.24 -12.86
N GLY A 53 5.91 -7.04 -12.01
CA GLY A 53 5.36 -6.61 -10.73
C GLY A 53 6.33 -5.89 -9.79
N GLN A 54 7.63 -6.21 -9.89
CA GLN A 54 8.62 -5.53 -9.06
C GLN A 54 8.70 -4.02 -9.33
N PHE A 55 8.32 -3.56 -10.52
CA PHE A 55 8.39 -2.13 -10.85
C PHE A 55 7.24 -1.32 -10.22
N ARG A 56 6.20 -1.99 -9.72
CA ARG A 56 5.16 -1.31 -8.94
C ARG A 56 5.38 -1.42 -7.43
N ALA A 57 6.38 -2.22 -7.01
CA ALA A 57 6.69 -2.43 -5.60
C ALA A 57 7.90 -1.59 -5.19
N LYS A 58 7.87 -1.05 -3.98
CA LYS A 58 8.99 -0.28 -3.39
C LYS A 58 9.52 0.82 -4.34
N THR A 59 8.63 1.51 -5.03
CA THR A 59 9.02 2.53 -6.02
C THR A 59 9.71 3.73 -5.37
N HIS A 60 9.59 3.90 -4.06
CA HIS A 60 10.34 4.91 -3.32
C HIS A 60 11.85 4.69 -3.37
N LEU A 61 12.29 3.47 -3.72
CA LEU A 61 13.72 3.15 -3.89
C LEU A 61 14.22 3.49 -5.29
N LEU A 62 13.31 3.72 -6.25
CA LEU A 62 13.65 4.00 -7.64
C LEU A 62 13.54 5.48 -8.00
N TYR A 63 12.66 6.20 -7.33
CA TYR A 63 12.29 7.57 -7.75
C TYR A 63 12.37 8.51 -6.56
N THR A 64 13.09 9.60 -6.73
CA THR A 64 13.24 10.64 -5.70
C THR A 64 11.90 11.26 -5.33
N TRP A 65 11.02 11.45 -6.32
CA TRP A 65 9.70 12.05 -6.08
C TRP A 65 8.80 11.11 -5.28
N MET A 66 8.94 9.78 -5.44
CA MET A 66 8.17 8.84 -4.63
C MET A 66 8.75 8.77 -3.20
N ASP A 67 10.07 8.83 -3.07
CA ASP A 67 10.70 8.91 -1.74
C ASP A 67 10.26 10.16 -0.99
N GLU A 68 10.10 11.29 -1.70
CA GLU A 68 9.55 12.50 -1.10
C GLU A 68 8.09 12.31 -0.67
N LEU A 69 7.28 11.67 -1.51
CA LEU A 69 5.86 11.47 -1.22
C LEU A 69 5.67 10.62 0.04
N VAL A 70 6.42 9.52 0.18
CA VAL A 70 6.25 8.65 1.36
C VAL A 70 6.71 9.33 2.65
N ARG A 71 7.46 10.42 2.55
CA ARG A 71 7.91 11.22 3.69
C ARG A 71 7.08 12.50 3.86
N HIS A 72 6.00 12.65 3.11
CA HIS A 72 5.17 13.85 3.15
C HIS A 72 4.70 14.11 4.59
N PRO A 73 4.94 15.33 5.15
CA PRO A 73 4.61 15.57 6.56
C PRO A 73 3.14 15.33 6.89
N GLY A 74 2.22 15.65 5.97
CA GLY A 74 0.80 15.41 6.22
C GLY A 74 0.46 13.95 6.40
N ILE A 75 1.11 13.05 5.64
CA ILE A 75 0.92 11.60 5.80
C ILE A 75 1.55 11.14 7.11
N LEU A 76 2.80 11.53 7.36
CA LEU A 76 3.52 11.08 8.56
C LEU A 76 2.90 11.61 9.85
N ASP A 77 2.32 12.82 9.84
CA ASP A 77 1.60 13.34 11.01
C ASP A 77 0.39 12.46 11.33
N ALA A 78 -0.37 12.06 10.31
CA ALA A 78 -1.52 11.18 10.50
C ALA A 78 -1.07 9.80 11.02
N ILE A 79 -0.03 9.23 10.42
CA ILE A 79 0.52 7.94 10.85
C ILE A 79 1.02 8.02 12.30
N GLU A 80 1.72 9.10 12.66
CA GLU A 80 2.19 9.29 14.04
C GLU A 80 1.03 9.29 15.03
N SER A 81 -0.12 9.85 14.64
CA SER A 81 -1.33 9.83 15.48
C SER A 81 -1.82 8.40 15.77
N LEU A 82 -1.48 7.44 14.91
CA LEU A 82 -1.96 6.05 15.01
C LEU A 82 -0.93 5.11 15.64
N ILE A 83 0.36 5.28 15.32
CA ILE A 83 1.39 4.30 15.72
C ILE A 83 2.57 4.92 16.48
N GLY A 84 2.53 6.22 16.75
CA GLY A 84 3.60 6.89 17.50
C GLY A 84 4.68 7.48 16.61
N PRO A 85 5.69 8.11 17.22
CA PRO A 85 6.61 8.99 16.49
C PRO A 85 7.77 8.30 15.77
N ASP A 86 8.02 7.01 16.02
CA ASP A 86 9.15 6.31 15.45
C ASP A 86 8.64 5.36 14.36
N ILE A 87 8.81 5.75 13.09
CA ILE A 87 8.06 5.18 11.98
C ILE A 87 9.01 4.64 10.90
N LEU A 88 8.80 3.36 10.56
CA LEU A 88 9.42 2.74 9.38
C LEU A 88 8.40 2.62 8.25
N LEU A 89 8.84 2.85 7.03
CA LEU A 89 8.12 2.44 5.82
C LEU A 89 8.55 1.01 5.52
N TYR A 90 7.58 0.08 5.57
CA TYR A 90 7.84 -1.34 5.37
C TYR A 90 7.73 -1.75 3.91
N HIS A 91 6.69 -1.27 3.23
CA HIS A 91 6.45 -1.64 1.84
C HIS A 91 5.65 -0.54 1.13
N LEU A 92 5.67 -0.60 -0.19
CA LEU A 92 4.87 0.30 -1.02
C LEU A 92 4.48 -0.45 -2.29
N THR A 93 3.22 -0.33 -2.69
CA THR A 93 2.74 -0.86 -3.97
C THR A 93 1.89 0.18 -4.68
N CYS A 94 2.15 0.36 -5.97
CA CYS A 94 1.27 1.15 -6.83
C CYS A 94 0.12 0.24 -7.31
N TRP A 95 -1.09 0.58 -6.90
CA TRP A 95 -2.30 -0.19 -7.19
C TRP A 95 -3.08 0.52 -8.30
N ILE A 96 -2.83 0.14 -9.54
CA ILE A 96 -3.42 0.81 -10.71
C ILE A 96 -4.39 -0.13 -11.41
N LYS A 97 -5.60 0.36 -11.67
CA LYS A 97 -6.61 -0.34 -12.47
C LYS A 97 -6.92 0.49 -13.71
N GLU A 98 -6.64 -0.08 -14.88
CA GLU A 98 -6.95 0.59 -16.13
C GLU A 98 -8.46 0.53 -16.40
N PRO A 99 -9.03 1.51 -17.13
CA PRO A 99 -10.44 1.46 -17.48
C PRO A 99 -10.83 0.13 -18.15
N GLY A 100 -11.80 -0.57 -17.58
CA GLY A 100 -12.36 -1.76 -18.19
C GLY A 100 -11.49 -3.00 -18.23
N ASP A 101 -10.33 -3.01 -17.52
CA ASP A 101 -9.41 -4.17 -17.59
C ASP A 101 -9.89 -5.37 -16.76
N GLY A 102 -10.90 -5.19 -15.93
CA GLY A 102 -11.46 -6.28 -15.12
C GLY A 102 -10.67 -6.63 -13.87
N SER A 103 -9.55 -5.97 -13.60
CA SER A 103 -8.74 -6.30 -12.43
C SER A 103 -9.45 -5.96 -11.11
N PHE A 104 -9.26 -6.82 -10.12
CA PHE A 104 -9.93 -6.70 -8.82
C PHE A 104 -8.96 -7.11 -7.71
N VAL A 105 -9.40 -6.93 -6.47
CA VAL A 105 -8.68 -7.44 -5.29
C VAL A 105 -9.69 -8.23 -4.45
N SER A 106 -9.37 -9.50 -4.18
CA SER A 106 -10.22 -10.38 -3.39
C SER A 106 -10.31 -9.92 -1.94
N TRP A 107 -11.35 -10.39 -1.21
CA TRP A 107 -11.49 -10.09 0.22
C TRP A 107 -10.33 -10.70 1.01
N HIS A 108 -9.54 -9.85 1.67
CA HIS A 108 -8.32 -10.28 2.35
C HIS A 108 -8.00 -9.35 3.52
N GLN A 109 -6.97 -9.73 4.27
CA GLN A 109 -6.33 -8.89 5.29
C GLN A 109 -4.86 -8.75 4.91
N ASP A 110 -4.32 -7.55 4.99
CA ASP A 110 -2.90 -7.29 4.68
C ASP A 110 -1.97 -8.12 5.56
N GLY A 111 -2.35 -8.32 6.82
CA GLY A 111 -1.53 -9.07 7.78
C GLY A 111 -1.18 -10.48 7.34
N THR A 112 -2.03 -11.10 6.52
CA THR A 112 -1.75 -12.44 5.99
C THR A 112 -0.48 -12.47 5.15
N TYR A 113 -0.21 -11.38 4.45
CA TYR A 113 0.95 -11.28 3.56
C TYR A 113 2.19 -10.84 4.31
N PHE A 114 2.05 -9.89 5.24
CA PHE A 114 3.21 -9.16 5.77
C PHE A 114 3.94 -9.85 6.93
N ASN A 115 3.29 -10.76 7.65
CA ASN A 115 3.94 -11.53 8.74
C ASN A 115 4.63 -10.63 9.78
N LEU A 116 3.89 -9.64 10.30
CA LEU A 116 4.41 -8.66 11.25
C LEU A 116 3.78 -8.83 12.63
N THR A 117 4.58 -8.66 13.67
CA THR A 117 4.09 -8.70 15.05
C THR A 117 4.77 -7.62 15.90
N PRO A 118 4.05 -6.94 16.81
CA PRO A 118 2.59 -6.95 16.95
C PRO A 118 1.89 -6.39 15.71
N ALA A 119 0.57 -6.59 15.60
CA ALA A 119 -0.21 -6.21 14.41
C ALA A 119 -0.51 -4.71 14.40
N GLU A 120 0.54 -3.92 14.31
CA GLU A 120 0.46 -2.45 14.35
C GLU A 120 0.77 -1.79 13.00
N HIS A 121 0.76 -2.57 11.94
CA HIS A 121 0.94 -2.06 10.58
C HIS A 121 -0.31 -1.28 10.15
N VAL A 122 -0.08 -0.12 9.54
CA VAL A 122 -1.12 0.74 8.96
C VAL A 122 -0.81 0.94 7.48
N THR A 123 -1.81 0.74 6.63
CA THR A 123 -1.70 1.11 5.22
C THR A 123 -2.27 2.52 5.04
N ALA A 124 -1.45 3.44 4.50
CA ALA A 124 -1.88 4.73 4.00
C ALA A 124 -2.08 4.57 2.49
N TRP A 125 -3.32 4.82 2.02
CA TRP A 125 -3.65 4.63 0.61
C TRP A 125 -3.94 5.99 -0.04
N UNK A 126 -3.00 6.53 -0.92
CA UNK A 126 -3.00 7.76 -1.50
C UNK A 126 -3.58 7.65 -2.78
N ALA A 127 -4.62 8.55 -3.06
CA ALA A 127 -5.28 8.57 -4.36
C ALA A 127 -4.68 9.63 -5.30
N UNK A 128 -4.17 9.11 -6.26
CA UNK A 128 -3.64 9.89 -7.21
C UNK A 128 -4.54 10.13 -8.29
N SER A 129 -5.83 9.51 -8.40
CA SER A 129 -7.09 9.69 -9.17
C SER A 129 -8.26 9.50 -8.21
N ASP A 130 -9.46 9.92 -8.60
CA ASP A 130 -10.62 9.71 -7.72
C ASP A 130 -10.91 8.21 -7.59
N ALA A 131 -10.97 7.73 -6.35
CA ALA A 131 -11.36 6.35 -6.05
C ALA A 131 -12.82 6.36 -5.62
N THR A 132 -13.69 5.89 -6.51
CA THR A 132 -15.15 5.86 -6.35
C THR A 132 -15.66 4.45 -6.57
N PRO A 133 -16.89 4.12 -6.20
CA PRO A 133 -17.45 2.81 -6.53
C PRO A 133 -17.35 2.49 -8.02
N GLU A 134 -17.54 3.45 -8.91
CA GLU A 134 -17.41 3.25 -10.35
C GLU A 134 -15.98 2.93 -10.76
N SER A 135 -14.98 3.57 -10.13
CA SER A 135 -13.57 3.33 -10.49
C SER A 135 -12.93 2.18 -9.71
N GLY A 136 -13.72 1.45 -8.92
CA GLY A 136 -13.22 0.28 -8.18
C GLY A 136 -12.50 0.67 -6.90
N CYS A 137 -13.08 1.55 -6.10
CA CYS A 137 -12.52 1.91 -4.79
C CYS A 137 -12.50 0.71 -3.85
N MET A 138 -11.76 0.82 -2.77
CA MET A 138 -11.75 -0.23 -1.74
C MET A 138 -13.12 -0.34 -1.07
N ARG A 139 -13.46 -1.54 -0.66
CA ARG A 139 -14.60 -1.85 0.20
C ARG A 139 -14.07 -2.51 1.46
N MET A 140 -14.57 -2.10 2.61
CA MET A 140 -14.08 -2.61 3.89
C MET A 140 -15.22 -3.05 4.78
N LEU A 141 -14.94 -4.01 5.67
CA LEU A 141 -15.88 -4.43 6.71
C LEU A 141 -15.48 -3.74 8.01
N PRO A 142 -16.18 -2.66 8.41
CA PRO A 142 -15.80 -1.93 9.61
C PRO A 142 -15.83 -2.83 10.85
N GLY A 143 -14.80 -2.72 11.67
CA GLY A 143 -14.70 -3.49 12.92
C GLY A 143 -14.13 -4.89 12.75
N SER A 144 -13.95 -5.37 11.51
CA SER A 144 -13.45 -6.74 11.27
C SER A 144 -12.03 -6.96 11.79
N HIS A 145 -11.25 -5.90 11.94
CA HIS A 145 -9.88 -5.99 12.46
C HIS A 145 -9.86 -6.51 13.90
N ARG A 146 -10.93 -6.30 14.65
CA ARG A 146 -11.02 -6.76 16.04
C ARG A 146 -11.10 -8.26 16.21
N UNK A 147 -11.28 -8.87 15.11
CA UNK A 147 -11.31 -10.22 15.09
C UNK A 147 -10.06 -10.86 14.84
N GLY A 148 -9.00 -10.00 14.72
CA GLY A 148 -7.66 -10.52 14.49
C GLY A 148 -7.44 -11.16 13.14
N GLN A 149 -6.30 -11.79 12.97
CA GLN A 149 -5.96 -12.46 11.71
C GLN A 149 -6.88 -13.66 11.47
N GLN A 150 -7.49 -13.69 10.30
CA GLN A 150 -8.39 -14.78 9.89
C GLN A 150 -7.66 -15.76 8.95
N UNK A 151 -8.15 -16.85 8.74
CA UNK A 151 -7.62 -17.77 7.89
C UNK A 151 -7.85 -17.37 6.54
N HIS A 152 -6.88 -17.55 5.74
CA HIS A 152 -6.94 -17.28 4.30
C HIS A 152 -6.71 -18.57 3.52
N GLU A 153 -7.29 -18.62 2.35
CA GLU A 153 -7.06 -19.69 1.39
C GLU A 153 -6.60 -19.10 0.06
N GLN A 154 -6.17 -19.93 -0.86
CA GLN A 154 -5.84 -19.46 -2.20
C GLN A 154 -7.14 -19.31 -2.99
N GLY A 155 -7.43 -18.11 -3.42
CA GLY A 155 -8.59 -17.80 -4.24
C GLY A 155 -8.22 -17.60 -5.70
N PRO A 156 -9.09 -16.94 -6.48
CA PRO A 156 -8.84 -16.71 -7.89
C PRO A 156 -7.63 -15.80 -8.11
N THR A 157 -6.80 -16.17 -9.08
CA THR A 157 -5.60 -15.39 -9.44
C THR A 157 -5.79 -14.60 -10.73
N VAL A 158 -6.60 -15.08 -11.66
CA VAL A 158 -6.81 -14.37 -12.93
C VAL A 158 -7.53 -13.06 -12.68
N GLY A 159 -6.89 -11.95 -13.02
CA GLY A 159 -7.43 -10.61 -12.78
C GLY A 159 -7.26 -10.10 -11.35
N ASN A 160 -6.84 -10.95 -10.44
CA ASN A 160 -6.62 -10.53 -9.04
C ASN A 160 -5.27 -9.85 -8.91
N LEU A 161 -5.26 -8.64 -8.36
CA LEU A 161 -4.02 -7.87 -8.20
C LEU A 161 -3.15 -8.37 -7.04
N LEU A 162 -3.70 -9.23 -6.16
CA LEU A 162 -2.90 -9.86 -5.11
C LEU A 162 -2.05 -10.98 -5.73
N SER A 163 -0.74 -10.91 -5.52
CA SER A 163 0.21 -11.83 -6.15
C SER A 163 -0.04 -13.30 -5.84
N ASN A 164 -0.52 -13.58 -4.63
CA ASN A 164 -0.83 -14.94 -4.18
C ASN A 164 -2.31 -15.29 -4.32
N GLY A 165 -3.15 -14.36 -4.79
CA GLY A 165 -4.60 -14.58 -4.91
C GLY A 165 -5.28 -14.92 -3.60
N GLN A 166 -4.72 -14.53 -2.47
CA GLN A 166 -5.25 -14.91 -1.15
C GLN A 166 -6.61 -14.29 -0.89
N GLN A 167 -7.49 -15.06 -0.16
CA GLN A 167 -8.80 -14.58 0.25
C GLN A 167 -9.18 -15.17 1.61
N VAL A 168 -9.97 -14.42 2.35
CA VAL A 168 -10.46 -14.93 3.64
C VAL A 168 -11.41 -16.11 3.41
N UNK A 169 -11.22 -17.12 4.30
CA UNK A 169 -11.95 -18.26 4.18
C UNK A 169 -13.29 -18.19 4.76
N UNK A 170 -13.70 -17.04 5.39
CA UNK A 170 -14.95 -16.82 5.96
C UNK A 170 -15.90 -16.33 4.94
N ASP A 171 -17.21 -16.55 5.29
CA ASP A 171 -18.30 -15.97 4.50
C ASP A 171 -18.37 -14.48 4.76
N ILE A 172 -18.29 -13.71 3.70
CA ILE A 172 -18.32 -12.25 3.78
C ILE A 172 -19.76 -11.76 3.60
N ASP A 173 -20.31 -11.11 4.62
CA ASP A 173 -21.60 -10.42 4.49
C ASP A 173 -21.35 -9.06 3.83
N GLU A 174 -21.40 -9.04 2.51
CA GLU A 174 -21.10 -7.84 1.72
C GLU A 174 -22.08 -6.70 1.99
N SER A 175 -23.24 -6.98 2.57
CA SER A 175 -24.20 -5.91 2.91
C SER A 175 -23.66 -5.00 4.03
N LYS A 176 -22.70 -5.48 4.80
CA LYS A 176 -22.05 -4.70 5.87
C LYS A 176 -20.82 -3.94 5.40
N ALA A 177 -20.39 -4.18 4.17
CA ALA A 177 -19.22 -3.51 3.63
C ALA A 177 -19.54 -2.05 3.26
N ILE A 178 -18.58 -1.18 3.49
CA ILE A 178 -18.68 0.23 3.09
C ILE A 178 -17.67 0.53 1.99
N ASP A 179 -18.07 1.41 1.07
CA ASP A 179 -17.18 1.91 0.02
C ASP A 179 -16.25 2.97 0.62
N ILE A 180 -14.96 2.82 0.39
CA ILE A 180 -13.96 3.78 0.86
C ILE A 180 -13.68 4.74 -0.30
N VAL A 181 -14.49 5.79 -0.39
CA VAL A 181 -14.35 6.81 -1.42
C VAL A 181 -13.20 7.74 -1.02
N VAL A 182 -12.20 7.84 -1.90
CA VAL A 182 -11.02 8.66 -1.64
C VAL A 182 -10.84 9.63 -2.80
N PRO A 183 -11.17 10.91 -2.60
CA PRO A 183 -10.92 11.91 -3.64
C PRO A 183 -9.43 12.03 -3.94
N ARG A 184 -9.10 12.36 -5.18
CA ARG A 184 -7.70 12.56 -5.57
C ARG A 184 -7.03 13.57 -4.63
N GLY A 185 -5.82 13.25 -4.20
CA GLY A 185 -5.05 14.06 -3.26
C GLY A 185 -5.30 13.74 -1.80
N SER A 186 -6.28 12.88 -1.52
CA SER A 186 -6.58 12.44 -0.15
C SER A 186 -5.98 11.07 0.13
N VAL A 187 -5.91 10.73 1.42
CA VAL A 187 -5.38 9.44 1.91
C VAL A 187 -6.40 8.83 2.86
N SER A 188 -6.64 7.54 2.69
CA SER A 188 -7.34 6.74 3.71
C SER A 188 -6.32 5.88 4.43
N PHE A 189 -6.59 5.57 5.70
CA PHE A 189 -5.72 4.75 6.55
C PHE A 189 -6.48 3.54 7.03
N HIS A 190 -5.84 2.36 6.96
CA HIS A 190 -6.52 1.16 7.45
C HIS A 190 -5.57 0.20 8.16
N HIS A 191 -6.15 -0.55 9.07
CA HIS A 191 -5.47 -1.49 9.96
C HIS A 191 -5.15 -2.79 9.22
N THR A 192 -4.00 -3.38 9.52
CA THR A 192 -3.50 -4.61 8.89
C THR A 192 -4.50 -5.77 8.90
N HIS A 193 -5.40 -5.82 9.88
CA HIS A 193 -6.39 -6.89 10.03
C HIS A 193 -7.79 -6.53 9.52
N ILE A 194 -8.00 -5.35 8.94
CA ILE A 194 -9.32 -5.06 8.39
C ILE A 194 -9.56 -5.90 7.13
N ILE A 195 -10.72 -6.52 7.03
CA ILE A 195 -11.08 -7.30 5.84
C ILE A 195 -11.54 -6.34 4.77
N HIS A 196 -10.89 -6.40 3.60
CA HIS A 196 -11.18 -5.45 2.53
C HIS A 196 -10.96 -6.07 1.15
N SER A 197 -11.50 -5.40 0.13
CA SER A 197 -11.46 -5.85 -1.26
C SER A 197 -11.59 -4.64 -2.18
N SER A 198 -11.53 -4.85 -3.49
CA SER A 198 -11.96 -3.82 -4.45
C SER A 198 -12.38 -4.45 -5.76
N GLY A 199 -13.48 -3.96 -6.31
CA GLY A 199 -14.00 -4.40 -7.60
C GLY A 199 -13.29 -3.76 -8.80
N PRO A 200 -13.71 -4.12 -10.01
CA PRO A 200 -13.08 -3.58 -11.22
C PRO A 200 -13.35 -2.09 -11.42
N ASN A 201 -12.47 -1.46 -12.21
CA ASN A 201 -12.64 -0.07 -12.64
C ASN A 201 -13.53 -0.04 -13.87
N LYS A 202 -14.76 0.48 -13.70
CA LYS A 202 -15.74 0.62 -14.77
C LYS A 202 -15.85 2.08 -15.26
N SER A 203 -14.98 2.95 -14.76
CA SER A 203 -14.94 4.36 -15.17
C SER A 203 -14.12 4.53 -16.45
N ASN A 204 -14.04 5.76 -16.93
CA ASN A 204 -13.29 6.08 -18.14
C ASN A 204 -11.89 6.66 -17.86
N ASP A 205 -11.46 6.69 -16.60
CA ASP A 205 -10.11 7.11 -16.22
C ASP A 205 -9.43 5.99 -15.42
N ARG A 206 -8.10 6.03 -15.38
CA ARG A 206 -7.30 5.10 -14.57
C ARG A 206 -7.57 5.32 -13.09
N ARG A 207 -7.68 4.25 -12.31
CA ARG A 207 -7.70 4.36 -10.86
C ARG A 207 -6.28 4.14 -10.35
N ILE A 208 -5.66 5.20 -9.86
CA ILE A 208 -4.27 5.19 -9.40
C ILE A 208 -4.25 5.36 -7.88
N GLY A 209 -3.84 4.31 -7.19
CA GLY A 209 -3.66 4.33 -5.75
C GLY A 209 -2.24 3.92 -5.37
N ILE A 210 -1.70 4.55 -4.36
CA ILE A 210 -0.39 4.21 -3.81
C ILE A 210 -0.62 3.72 -2.39
N GLY A 211 -0.41 2.43 -2.17
CA GLY A 211 -0.54 1.80 -0.87
C GLY A 211 0.80 1.79 -0.16
N ILE A 212 0.91 2.51 0.95
CA ILE A 212 2.15 2.69 1.69
C ILE A 212 1.97 2.04 3.06
N SER A 213 2.80 1.06 3.36
CA SER A 213 2.73 0.29 4.61
C SER A 213 3.71 0.86 5.62
N TYR A 214 3.17 1.45 6.69
CA TYR A 214 3.97 2.01 7.79
C TYR A 214 3.86 1.15 9.03
N ILE A 215 4.97 1.05 9.77
CA ILE A 215 5.01 0.30 11.04
C ILE A 215 5.78 1.10 12.08
N PRO A 216 5.44 0.97 13.38
CA PRO A 216 6.33 1.50 14.40
C PRO A 216 7.59 0.64 14.49
N THR A 217 8.70 1.24 14.91
CA THR A 217 10.01 0.56 14.91
C THR A 217 10.07 -0.67 15.81
N ARG A 218 9.14 -0.82 16.76
CA ARG A 218 9.05 -1.98 17.66
C ARG A 218 8.47 -3.23 17.00
N VAL A 219 7.84 -3.09 15.83
CA VAL A 219 7.28 -4.23 15.09
C VAL A 219 8.41 -5.05 14.49
N GLN A 220 8.25 -6.37 14.46
CA GLN A 220 9.25 -7.27 13.87
C GLN A 220 8.61 -8.18 12.83
N PHE A 221 9.41 -8.58 11.85
CA PHE A 221 9.05 -9.57 10.88
C PHE A 221 9.26 -10.96 11.50
N VAL A 222 8.26 -11.84 11.37
CA VAL A 222 8.33 -13.18 11.97
C VAL A 222 8.51 -14.30 10.96
N GLY A 223 8.80 -13.97 9.70
CA GLY A 223 9.18 -14.95 8.68
C GLY A 223 10.67 -15.28 8.75
N GLU A 224 11.15 -16.00 7.75
CA GLU A 224 12.56 -16.37 7.69
C GLU A 224 13.42 -15.22 7.17
N GLY A 225 14.58 -15.02 7.78
CA GLY A 225 15.55 -14.03 7.36
C GLY A 225 15.23 -12.62 7.83
N ARG A 226 15.89 -11.65 7.22
CA ARG A 226 15.68 -10.23 7.49
C ARG A 226 15.14 -9.57 6.22
N VAL A 227 14.28 -8.60 6.41
CA VAL A 227 13.67 -7.85 5.28
C VAL A 227 14.00 -6.36 5.44
N PRO A 228 14.02 -5.61 4.34
CA PRO A 228 14.38 -4.19 4.41
C PRO A 228 13.21 -3.29 4.79
N ALA A 229 13.52 -2.14 5.41
CA ALA A 229 12.55 -1.08 5.68
C ALA A 229 13.29 0.27 5.78
N ALA A 230 12.57 1.35 5.55
CA ALA A 230 13.15 2.69 5.58
C ALA A 230 12.68 3.46 6.82
N LEU A 231 13.62 4.01 7.59
CA LEU A 231 13.25 4.93 8.67
C LEU A 231 12.80 6.25 8.05
N VAL A 232 11.54 6.63 8.27
CA VAL A 232 10.95 7.84 7.67
C VAL A 232 10.68 8.93 8.70
N ARG A 233 10.60 8.60 9.98
CA ARG A 233 10.45 9.58 11.08
C ARG A 233 10.97 8.97 12.38
N GLY A 234 11.54 9.83 13.24
CA GLY A 234 11.94 9.42 14.59
C GLY A 234 13.23 8.64 14.63
N ARG A 235 13.30 7.67 15.53
CA ARG A 235 14.50 6.86 15.79
C ARG A 235 14.17 5.38 15.78
N ASP A 236 15.10 4.56 15.30
CA ASP A 236 14.97 3.11 15.37
C ASP A 236 15.98 2.58 16.39
N GLU A 237 15.48 2.26 17.58
CA GLU A 237 16.30 1.71 18.65
C GLU A 237 16.30 0.18 18.64
N TYR A 238 15.52 -0.45 17.77
CA TYR A 238 15.33 -1.90 17.73
C TYR A 238 16.18 -2.59 16.64
N GLY A 239 16.36 -1.94 15.49
CA GLY A 239 17.14 -2.50 14.38
C GLY A 239 16.62 -3.85 13.83
N UNK A 240 15.40 -4.01 13.78
CA UNK A 240 14.78 -5.12 13.35
C UNK A 240 14.80 -5.36 11.97
N PHE A 241 15.05 -4.32 11.11
CA PHE A 241 15.01 -4.41 9.65
C PHE A 241 16.35 -3.96 9.06
N ASP A 242 16.66 -4.42 7.85
CA ASP A 242 17.81 -3.91 7.11
C ASP A 242 17.48 -2.52 6.55
N PRO A 243 18.33 -1.52 6.76
CA PRO A 243 17.98 -0.17 6.35
C PRO A 243 17.96 -0.02 4.82
N GLU A 244 16.91 0.62 4.29
CA GLU A 244 16.79 0.94 2.88
C GLU A 244 17.52 2.25 2.56
N GLU A 245 18.20 2.29 1.41
CA GLU A 245 18.89 3.49 0.94
C GLU A 245 17.98 4.35 0.09
N ARG A 246 18.06 5.67 0.26
CA ARG A 246 17.28 6.62 -0.54
C ARG A 246 17.90 6.77 -1.94
N PRO A 247 17.09 6.87 -2.99
CA PRO A 247 17.63 7.13 -4.33
C PRO A 247 18.20 8.54 -4.43
N LYS A 248 19.33 8.70 -5.12
CA LYS A 248 19.94 10.01 -5.34
C LYS A 248 19.45 10.67 -6.62
N ALA A 249 18.98 9.86 -7.57
CA ALA A 249 18.40 10.30 -8.82
C ALA A 249 17.44 9.23 -9.31
N ASP A 250 16.46 9.63 -10.11
CA ASP A 250 15.44 8.72 -10.62
C ASP A 250 16.10 7.65 -11.51
N LEU A 251 15.84 6.40 -11.18
CA LEU A 251 16.28 5.22 -11.95
C LEU A 251 17.79 5.16 -12.16
N ASP A 252 18.61 5.76 -11.30
CA ASP A 252 20.05 5.64 -11.48
C ASP A 252 20.50 4.20 -11.21
N GLU A 253 21.71 3.87 -11.64
CA GLU A 253 22.23 2.51 -11.58
C GLU A 253 22.23 1.96 -10.16
N ALA A 254 22.66 2.77 -9.19
CA ALA A 254 22.70 2.34 -7.79
C ALA A 254 21.29 2.13 -7.23
N ALA A 255 20.35 3.01 -7.57
CA ALA A 255 18.97 2.88 -7.13
C ALA A 255 18.32 1.60 -7.71
N ARG A 256 18.55 1.33 -9.00
CA ARG A 256 18.03 0.11 -9.64
C ARG A 256 18.60 -1.14 -8.98
N ALA A 257 19.90 -1.16 -8.70
CA ALA A 257 20.56 -2.32 -8.08
C ALA A 257 20.04 -2.53 -6.66
N PHE A 258 19.91 -1.46 -5.87
CA PHE A 258 19.39 -1.55 -4.51
C PHE A 258 17.94 -2.02 -4.50
N HIS A 259 17.10 -1.45 -5.36
CA HIS A 259 15.69 -1.83 -5.50
C HIS A 259 15.56 -3.32 -5.85
N ALA A 260 16.35 -3.81 -6.82
CA ALA A 260 16.28 -5.21 -7.25
C ALA A 260 16.59 -6.14 -6.07
N THR A 261 17.66 -5.85 -5.31
CA THR A 261 18.04 -6.66 -4.15
C THR A 261 16.99 -6.59 -3.04
N ALA A 262 16.48 -5.39 -2.74
CA ALA A 262 15.46 -5.22 -1.70
C ALA A 262 14.17 -5.97 -2.06
N CYS A 263 13.74 -5.90 -3.31
CA CYS A 263 12.55 -6.62 -3.79
C CYS A 263 12.78 -8.14 -3.75
N GLU A 264 13.96 -8.60 -4.16
CA GLU A 264 14.28 -10.02 -4.10
C GLU A 264 14.17 -10.55 -2.67
N HIS A 265 14.79 -9.86 -1.71
CA HIS A 265 14.72 -10.26 -0.30
C HIS A 265 13.28 -10.22 0.21
N PHE A 266 12.55 -9.15 -0.11
CA PHE A 266 11.18 -8.99 0.36
C PHE A 266 10.28 -10.11 -0.18
N PHE A 267 10.29 -10.35 -1.49
CA PHE A 267 9.40 -11.34 -2.09
C PHE A 267 9.79 -12.78 -1.71
N ALA A 268 11.07 -13.08 -1.58
CA ALA A 268 11.52 -14.40 -1.11
C ALA A 268 10.99 -14.69 0.30
N SER A 269 11.05 -13.69 1.16
CA SER A 269 10.64 -13.83 2.57
C SER A 269 9.13 -13.90 2.74
N HIS A 270 8.35 -13.43 1.75
CA HIS A 270 6.89 -13.42 1.82
C HIS A 270 6.23 -14.55 1.02
N GLY A 271 7.02 -15.54 0.58
CA GLY A 271 6.50 -16.75 -0.06
C GLY A 271 5.84 -16.53 -1.43
N SER A 272 6.16 -15.43 -2.08
CA SER A 272 5.71 -15.20 -3.45
C SER A 272 6.47 -16.13 -4.37
N LYS A 273 5.92 -17.32 -4.63
CA LYS A 273 6.45 -18.13 -5.71
C LYS A 273 6.27 -17.31 -6.99
N ARG A 274 7.37 -16.89 -7.58
CA ARG A 274 7.36 -16.40 -8.95
C ARG A 274 6.68 -17.48 -9.80
N THR A 275 5.46 -17.23 -10.21
CA THR A 275 4.95 -17.99 -11.35
C THR A 275 5.71 -17.46 -12.55
N GLU A 276 6.65 -18.24 -13.00
CA GLU A 276 7.32 -17.99 -14.27
C GLU A 276 6.24 -17.89 -15.34
N SER A 277 6.29 -16.79 -16.05
CA SER A 277 5.62 -16.55 -17.34
C SER A 277 4.10 -16.74 -17.38
N SER A 278 3.38 -15.66 -17.37
CA SER A 278 2.23 -15.57 -18.27
C SER A 278 2.79 -15.09 -19.62
N PRO A 279 2.64 -15.86 -20.66
CA PRO A 279 2.94 -15.35 -22.00
C PRO A 279 1.94 -14.27 -22.36
N ALA A 280 2.36 -13.37 -23.26
CA ALA A 280 1.67 -12.20 -23.75
C ALA A 280 0.18 -12.38 -24.07
#